data_a346e8736e6b3ee0203efb3cd2da3dad
#
_entry.id   a346e8736e6b3ee0203efb3cd2da3dad
#
_cell.length_a   1.000
_cell.length_b   1.000
_cell.length_c   1.000
_cell.angle_alpha   90.00
_cell.angle_beta   90.00
_cell.angle_gamma   90.00
#
_symmetry.space_group_name_H-M   'P 1'
#
loop_
_entity.id
_entity.type
_entity.pdbx_description
1 polymer ?
#
loop_
_entity_poly.entity_id
_entity_poly.type
_entity_poly.pdbx_seq_one_letter_code
_entity_poly.pdbx_strand_id
1 'polypeptide(L)'
;MENLNERAANYAAEKATELLAKAIAQAYADGYRDGYKERDCEIECLNILGEEATVFNLGLPSGTLWTLKYLEDNQKKKKYLPYAKAAKLGLPTKEQVEELIENCKWQGEFSSTGMSFYGAICIGSSGNSISFLSSGYKEDDKMVGVPHYGGGNAYFWIQDEEDGDEKNAVRIYDVEGGKPKMEIVKIFSGYKLPVLIVRQK
;
A
#
# COMPACT_ATOMS: atom_id res chain seq x y z
N MET A 1 54.37 -13.03 -33.23
CA MET A 1 54.16 -11.58 -33.33
C MET A 1 52.74 -11.37 -33.83
N GLU A 2 51.89 -10.85 -33.02
CA GLU A 2 50.51 -10.52 -33.36
C GLU A 2 50.54 -9.41 -34.39
N ASN A 3 49.80 -9.61 -35.51
CA ASN A 3 49.78 -8.69 -36.65
C ASN A 3 49.10 -7.37 -36.21
N LEU A 4 49.61 -6.25 -36.66
CA LEU A 4 49.09 -4.90 -36.37
C LEU A 4 47.60 -4.77 -36.66
N ASN A 5 47.11 -5.47 -37.66
CA ASN A 5 45.70 -5.53 -38.04
C ASN A 5 44.84 -6.31 -37.04
N GLU A 6 45.35 -7.36 -36.41
CA GLU A 6 44.68 -8.10 -35.33
C GLU A 6 44.54 -7.26 -34.07
N ARG A 7 45.59 -6.53 -33.69
CA ARG A 7 45.53 -5.59 -32.59
C ARG A 7 44.53 -4.47 -32.79
N ALA A 8 44.46 -3.91 -34.01
CA ALA A 8 43.51 -2.87 -34.33
C ALA A 8 42.07 -3.41 -34.31
N ALA A 9 41.83 -4.62 -34.80
CA ALA A 9 40.53 -5.26 -34.78
C ALA A 9 40.06 -5.57 -33.37
N ASN A 10 40.94 -6.11 -32.49
CA ASN A 10 40.64 -6.40 -31.10
C ASN A 10 40.34 -5.13 -30.33
N TYR A 11 41.11 -4.07 -30.48
CA TYR A 11 40.86 -2.76 -29.90
C TYR A 11 39.51 -2.15 -30.32
N ALA A 12 39.18 -2.25 -31.64
CA ALA A 12 37.92 -1.76 -32.17
C ALA A 12 36.71 -2.54 -31.60
N ALA A 13 36.84 -3.88 -31.47
CA ALA A 13 35.80 -4.73 -30.87
C ALA A 13 35.60 -4.42 -29.40
N GLU A 14 36.69 -4.22 -28.65
CA GLU A 14 36.63 -3.87 -27.22
C GLU A 14 35.95 -2.50 -27.00
N LYS A 15 36.32 -1.51 -27.82
CA LYS A 15 35.69 -0.18 -27.78
C LYS A 15 34.22 -0.19 -28.21
N ALA A 16 33.84 -0.98 -29.19
CA ALA A 16 32.45 -1.16 -29.59
C ALA A 16 31.63 -1.78 -28.48
N THR A 17 32.17 -2.78 -27.78
CA THR A 17 31.50 -3.42 -26.63
C THR A 17 31.32 -2.45 -25.46
N GLU A 18 32.33 -1.63 -25.16
CA GLU A 18 32.25 -0.60 -24.12
C GLU A 18 31.17 0.45 -24.44
N LEU A 19 31.14 0.94 -25.71
CA LEU A 19 30.17 1.92 -26.17
C LEU A 19 28.75 1.35 -26.15
N LEU A 20 28.57 0.10 -26.56
CA LEU A 20 27.27 -0.57 -26.52
C LEU A 20 26.77 -0.76 -25.09
N ALA A 21 27.64 -1.18 -24.18
CA ALA A 21 27.28 -1.32 -22.76
C ALA A 21 26.86 0.03 -22.14
N LYS A 22 27.56 1.11 -22.47
CA LYS A 22 27.19 2.46 -22.03
C LYS A 22 25.84 2.91 -22.61
N ALA A 23 25.61 2.65 -23.90
CA ALA A 23 24.35 3.00 -24.55
C ALA A 23 23.15 2.22 -23.95
N ILE A 24 23.33 0.93 -23.67
CA ILE A 24 22.30 0.10 -23.01
C ILE A 24 22.03 0.61 -21.59
N ALA A 25 23.07 0.90 -20.81
CA ALA A 25 22.92 1.44 -19.46
C ALA A 25 22.21 2.81 -19.47
N GLN A 26 22.54 3.67 -20.44
CA GLN A 26 21.88 4.97 -20.59
C GLN A 26 20.42 4.82 -21.01
N ALA A 27 20.12 3.96 -22.00
CA ALA A 27 18.74 3.71 -22.43
C ALA A 27 17.88 3.10 -21.30
N TYR A 28 18.47 2.22 -20.48
CA TYR A 28 17.81 1.69 -19.30
C TYR A 28 17.52 2.78 -18.25
N ALA A 29 18.51 3.65 -17.98
CA ALA A 29 18.36 4.76 -17.04
C ALA A 29 17.33 5.79 -17.54
N ASP A 30 17.31 6.08 -18.84
CA ASP A 30 16.36 7.01 -19.44
C ASP A 30 14.94 6.41 -19.45
N GLY A 31 14.78 5.15 -19.84
CA GLY A 31 13.52 4.43 -19.78
C GLY A 31 12.97 4.31 -18.35
N TYR A 32 13.85 4.11 -17.36
CA TYR A 32 13.47 4.11 -15.95
C TYR A 32 13.03 5.51 -15.51
N ARG A 33 13.76 6.57 -15.90
CA ARG A 33 13.43 7.96 -15.57
C ARG A 33 12.14 8.42 -16.25
N ASP A 34 11.93 8.07 -17.50
CA ASP A 34 10.72 8.42 -18.26
C ASP A 34 9.52 7.63 -17.76
N GLY A 35 9.67 6.36 -17.44
CA GLY A 35 8.65 5.56 -16.78
C GLY A 35 8.31 6.04 -15.37
N TYR A 36 9.22 6.77 -14.71
CA TYR A 36 8.94 7.45 -13.43
C TYR A 36 8.27 8.81 -13.63
N LYS A 37 8.56 9.52 -14.73
CA LYS A 37 7.93 10.81 -15.05
C LYS A 37 6.52 10.67 -15.64
N GLU A 38 6.26 9.60 -16.41
CA GLU A 38 4.94 9.30 -16.94
C GLU A 38 3.98 8.72 -15.90
N ARG A 39 4.49 8.17 -14.80
CA ARG A 39 3.68 7.97 -13.62
C ARG A 39 3.59 9.30 -12.91
N ASP A 40 2.49 10.03 -13.07
CA ASP A 40 2.07 11.09 -12.16
C ASP A 40 1.91 10.47 -10.76
N CYS A 41 3.03 10.09 -10.16
CA CYS A 41 3.11 9.70 -8.76
C CYS A 41 2.95 10.97 -7.95
N GLU A 42 1.71 11.49 -7.89
CA GLU A 42 1.40 12.48 -6.89
C GLU A 42 1.63 11.87 -5.53
N ILE A 43 2.68 12.34 -4.91
CA ILE A 43 3.06 11.99 -3.55
C ILE A 43 2.86 13.25 -2.73
N GLU A 44 2.07 13.16 -1.70
CA GLU A 44 1.88 14.26 -0.78
C GLU A 44 2.24 13.85 0.64
N CYS A 45 3.11 14.63 1.28
CA CYS A 45 3.41 14.48 2.69
C CYS A 45 2.43 15.32 3.50
N LEU A 46 1.64 14.66 4.33
CA LEU A 46 0.66 15.29 5.20
C LEU A 46 1.20 15.33 6.63
N ASN A 47 0.99 16.46 7.29
CA ASN A 47 1.10 16.55 8.74
C ASN A 47 -0.28 16.91 9.29
N ILE A 48 -0.98 15.91 9.80
CA ILE A 48 -2.33 16.06 10.32
C ILE A 48 -2.28 15.84 11.83
N LEU A 49 -2.48 16.91 12.59
CA LEU A 49 -2.47 16.88 14.06
C LEU A 49 -1.20 16.27 14.66
N GLY A 50 -0.05 16.52 14.03
CA GLY A 50 1.24 15.97 14.46
C GLY A 50 1.54 14.55 13.97
N GLU A 51 0.66 13.97 13.17
CA GLU A 51 0.89 12.68 12.50
C GLU A 51 1.44 12.92 11.09
N GLU A 52 2.59 12.35 10.81
CA GLU A 52 3.17 12.35 9.46
C GLU A 52 2.60 11.18 8.66
N ALA A 53 2.03 11.48 7.51
CA ALA A 53 1.54 10.48 6.57
C ALA A 53 1.93 10.87 5.15
N THR A 54 2.31 9.89 4.36
CA THR A 54 2.54 10.08 2.93
C THR A 54 1.42 9.40 2.18
N VAL A 55 0.69 10.15 1.37
CA VAL A 55 -0.37 9.65 0.50
C VAL A 55 0.07 9.64 -0.95
N PHE A 56 -0.47 8.72 -1.69
CA PHE A 56 -0.06 8.40 -3.06
C PHE A 56 -1.28 8.26 -3.96
N ASN A 57 -1.10 8.61 -5.22
CA ASN A 57 -2.09 8.35 -6.26
C ASN A 57 -2.07 6.86 -6.63
N LEU A 58 -3.21 6.19 -6.51
CA LEU A 58 -3.42 4.81 -6.95
C LEU A 58 -3.95 4.71 -8.39
N GLY A 59 -4.24 5.85 -9.02
CA GLY A 59 -4.90 5.90 -10.32
C GLY A 59 -6.39 5.55 -10.26
N LEU A 60 -7.05 5.88 -9.15
CA LEU A 60 -8.49 5.72 -8.96
C LEU A 60 -9.25 6.82 -9.72
N PRO A 61 -10.47 6.53 -10.22
CA PRO A 61 -11.29 7.50 -10.93
C PRO A 61 -11.57 8.80 -10.17
N SER A 62 -11.76 8.72 -8.85
CA SER A 62 -11.96 9.90 -7.99
C SER A 62 -10.72 10.78 -7.82
N GLY A 63 -9.54 10.25 -8.15
CA GLY A 63 -8.27 10.89 -7.84
C GLY A 63 -7.90 10.88 -6.35
N THR A 64 -8.63 10.16 -5.50
CA THR A 64 -8.33 10.02 -4.07
C THR A 64 -6.93 9.48 -3.86
N LEU A 65 -6.16 10.19 -3.02
CA LEU A 65 -4.84 9.76 -2.59
C LEU A 65 -4.96 8.91 -1.33
N TRP A 66 -4.15 7.86 -1.22
CA TRP A 66 -4.18 6.89 -0.11
C TRP A 66 -2.81 6.71 0.53
N THR A 67 -2.77 6.49 1.84
CA THR A 67 -1.57 5.92 2.46
C THR A 67 -1.38 4.48 1.98
N LEU A 68 -0.14 4.10 1.65
CA LEU A 68 0.16 2.74 1.13
C LEU A 68 0.22 1.66 2.23
N LYS A 69 0.19 2.08 3.47
CA LYS A 69 0.19 1.23 4.67
C LYS A 69 -0.50 1.93 5.82
N TYR A 70 -0.81 1.17 6.87
CA TYR A 70 -1.29 1.76 8.11
C TYR A 70 -0.32 2.77 8.69
N LEU A 71 -0.83 3.80 9.34
CA LEU A 71 0.00 4.73 10.10
C LEU A 71 0.90 3.98 11.08
N GLU A 72 2.10 4.49 11.24
CA GLU A 72 3.11 3.93 12.14
C GLU A 72 3.42 4.92 13.27
N ASP A 73 3.80 4.39 14.41
CA ASP A 73 4.36 5.17 15.51
C ASP A 73 5.86 5.46 15.29
N ASN A 74 6.46 6.19 16.22
CA ASN A 74 7.90 6.52 16.17
C ASN A 74 8.83 5.29 16.20
N GLN A 75 8.31 4.11 16.55
CA GLN A 75 9.03 2.85 16.52
C GLN A 75 8.77 2.03 15.24
N LYS A 76 8.11 2.63 14.24
CA LYS A 76 7.67 1.99 12.99
C LYS A 76 6.73 0.80 13.21
N LYS A 77 5.98 0.81 14.30
CA LYS A 77 4.91 -0.15 14.57
C LYS A 77 3.57 0.42 14.16
N LYS A 78 2.66 -0.44 13.71
CA LYS A 78 1.29 -0.05 13.36
C LYS A 78 0.67 0.75 14.52
N LYS A 79 0.12 1.92 14.19
CA LYS A 79 -0.53 2.79 15.14
C LYS A 79 -2.00 2.41 15.26
N TYR A 80 -2.44 2.16 16.48
CA TYR A 80 -3.82 1.81 16.80
C TYR A 80 -4.47 2.98 17.53
N LEU A 81 -5.57 3.49 16.98
CA LEU A 81 -6.28 4.65 17.54
C LEU A 81 -7.75 4.34 17.78
N PRO A 82 -8.36 4.87 18.86
CA PRO A 82 -9.80 4.88 19.02
C PRO A 82 -10.43 5.79 17.96
N TYR A 83 -11.71 5.53 17.63
CA TYR A 83 -12.40 6.22 16.55
C TYR A 83 -12.31 7.74 16.64
N ALA A 84 -12.60 8.34 17.81
CA ALA A 84 -12.61 9.79 18.00
C ALA A 84 -11.27 10.48 17.67
N LYS A 85 -10.15 9.77 17.78
CA LYS A 85 -8.82 10.27 17.36
C LYS A 85 -8.61 10.02 15.87
N ALA A 86 -8.96 8.84 15.37
CA ALA A 86 -8.77 8.46 13.99
C ALA A 86 -9.61 9.31 13.03
N ALA A 87 -10.86 9.63 13.37
CA ALA A 87 -11.77 10.44 12.57
C ALA A 87 -11.24 11.85 12.23
N LYS A 88 -10.32 12.37 13.05
CA LYS A 88 -9.71 13.69 12.81
C LYS A 88 -8.58 13.66 11.78
N LEU A 89 -8.17 12.48 11.31
CA LEU A 89 -7.00 12.30 10.44
C LEU A 89 -7.35 12.17 8.97
N GLY A 90 -8.63 12.11 8.60
CA GLY A 90 -9.08 11.89 7.22
C GLY A 90 -9.22 10.41 6.89
N LEU A 91 -10.16 9.75 7.58
CA LEU A 91 -10.52 8.35 7.31
C LEU A 91 -11.20 8.22 5.95
N PRO A 92 -11.04 7.08 5.26
CA PRO A 92 -11.77 6.80 4.04
C PRO A 92 -13.27 6.67 4.31
N THR A 93 -14.08 7.07 3.32
CA THR A 93 -15.52 6.80 3.32
C THR A 93 -15.80 5.39 2.81
N LYS A 94 -17.05 4.93 2.97
CA LYS A 94 -17.51 3.67 2.40
C LYS A 94 -17.34 3.65 0.87
N GLU A 95 -17.74 4.72 0.21
CA GLU A 95 -17.67 4.86 -1.26
C GLU A 95 -16.22 4.79 -1.76
N GLN A 96 -15.28 5.39 -1.04
CA GLN A 96 -13.85 5.32 -1.37
C GLN A 96 -13.30 3.90 -1.22
N VAL A 97 -13.76 3.15 -0.22
CA VAL A 97 -13.40 1.73 -0.08
C VAL A 97 -14.01 0.89 -1.21
N GLU A 98 -15.27 1.13 -1.56
CA GLU A 98 -15.94 0.45 -2.69
C GLU A 98 -15.21 0.75 -4.01
N GLU A 99 -14.83 2.00 -4.27
CA GLU A 99 -14.02 2.38 -5.43
C GLU A 99 -12.69 1.62 -5.48
N LEU A 100 -12.02 1.47 -4.34
CA LEU A 100 -10.78 0.71 -4.23
C LEU A 100 -10.97 -0.76 -4.63
N ILE A 101 -12.07 -1.39 -4.18
CA ILE A 101 -12.41 -2.78 -4.49
C ILE A 101 -12.65 -2.96 -5.99
N GLU A 102 -13.34 -2.02 -6.60
CA GLU A 102 -13.77 -2.13 -7.99
C GLU A 102 -12.63 -1.85 -8.98
N ASN A 103 -11.73 -0.92 -8.66
CA ASN A 103 -10.75 -0.38 -9.61
C ASN A 103 -9.33 -0.89 -9.42
N CYS A 104 -9.05 -1.66 -8.38
CA CYS A 104 -7.73 -2.19 -8.12
C CYS A 104 -7.64 -3.71 -8.37
N LYS A 105 -6.42 -4.17 -8.61
CA LYS A 105 -6.10 -5.61 -8.59
C LYS A 105 -5.79 -6.02 -7.18
N TRP A 106 -6.35 -7.15 -6.76
CA TRP A 106 -6.18 -7.66 -5.41
C TRP A 106 -5.42 -8.98 -5.40
N GLN A 107 -4.54 -9.13 -4.42
CA GLN A 107 -3.78 -10.33 -4.17
C GLN A 107 -3.82 -10.64 -2.68
N GLY A 108 -4.22 -11.86 -2.32
CA GLY A 108 -4.16 -12.35 -0.94
C GLY A 108 -2.74 -12.80 -0.60
N GLU A 109 -2.33 -12.51 0.62
CA GLU A 109 -1.10 -13.03 1.21
C GLU A 109 -1.44 -14.16 2.17
N PHE A 110 -0.87 -15.33 1.92
CA PHE A 110 -1.12 -16.54 2.68
C PHE A 110 0.18 -17.11 3.26
N SER A 111 0.04 -17.98 4.27
CA SER A 111 1.16 -18.79 4.76
C SER A 111 1.74 -19.65 3.63
N SER A 112 2.96 -20.13 3.80
CA SER A 112 3.60 -21.06 2.86
C SER A 112 2.80 -22.34 2.63
N THR A 113 1.93 -22.70 3.56
CA THR A 113 1.00 -23.84 3.45
C THR A 113 -0.33 -23.47 2.79
N GLY A 114 -0.59 -22.18 2.52
CA GLY A 114 -1.86 -21.68 1.97
C GLY A 114 -3.03 -21.67 2.96
N MET A 115 -2.81 -22.09 4.22
CA MET A 115 -3.91 -22.27 5.18
C MET A 115 -4.24 -21.04 6.02
N SER A 116 -3.34 -20.07 6.07
CA SER A 116 -3.52 -18.88 6.91
C SER A 116 -3.42 -17.60 6.08
N PHE A 117 -4.46 -16.78 6.13
CA PHE A 117 -4.50 -15.47 5.48
C PHE A 117 -3.72 -14.45 6.31
N TYR A 118 -2.71 -13.83 5.72
CA TYR A 118 -1.89 -12.80 6.37
C TYR A 118 -2.27 -11.38 5.98
N GLY A 119 -3.04 -11.23 4.94
CA GLY A 119 -3.45 -9.92 4.46
C GLY A 119 -3.77 -9.91 2.98
N ALA A 120 -3.98 -8.71 2.47
CA ALA A 120 -4.23 -8.47 1.06
C ALA A 120 -3.40 -7.29 0.56
N ILE A 121 -2.99 -7.36 -0.69
CA ILE A 121 -2.37 -6.25 -1.42
C ILE A 121 -3.36 -5.78 -2.47
N CYS A 122 -3.59 -4.48 -2.49
CA CYS A 122 -4.38 -3.78 -3.49
C CYS A 122 -3.44 -2.99 -4.40
N ILE A 123 -3.46 -3.24 -5.71
CA ILE A 123 -2.58 -2.63 -6.70
C ILE A 123 -3.43 -1.74 -7.61
N GLY A 124 -3.19 -0.44 -7.56
CA GLY A 124 -3.86 0.55 -8.40
C GLY A 124 -3.31 0.59 -9.83
N SER A 125 -4.00 1.29 -10.73
CA SER A 125 -3.59 1.45 -12.13
C SER A 125 -2.30 2.27 -12.28
N SER A 126 -1.96 3.12 -11.32
CA SER A 126 -0.67 3.82 -11.24
C SER A 126 0.53 2.92 -10.96
N GLY A 127 0.29 1.66 -10.54
CA GLY A 127 1.31 0.73 -10.07
C GLY A 127 1.66 0.86 -8.58
N ASN A 128 1.14 1.87 -7.88
CA ASN A 128 1.22 1.95 -6.43
C ASN A 128 0.31 0.91 -5.78
N SER A 129 0.66 0.46 -4.59
CA SER A 129 -0.11 -0.56 -3.89
C SER A 129 -0.28 -0.27 -2.41
N ILE A 130 -1.42 -0.67 -1.86
CA ILE A 130 -1.68 -0.65 -0.41
C ILE A 130 -1.55 -2.06 0.12
N SER A 131 -0.87 -2.21 1.26
CA SER A 131 -0.76 -3.47 1.98
C SER A 131 -1.69 -3.45 3.21
N PHE A 132 -2.72 -4.30 3.18
CA PHE A 132 -3.68 -4.52 4.27
C PHE A 132 -3.27 -5.75 5.07
N LEU A 133 -2.16 -5.66 5.79
CA LEU A 133 -1.69 -6.78 6.58
C LEU A 133 -2.62 -7.04 7.78
N SER A 134 -2.78 -8.31 8.08
CA SER A 134 -3.48 -8.78 9.27
C SER A 134 -3.08 -7.98 10.50
N SER A 135 -4.04 -7.37 11.14
CA SER A 135 -3.80 -6.37 12.19
C SER A 135 -4.58 -6.63 13.46
N GLY A 136 -5.74 -7.32 13.37
CA GLY A 136 -6.66 -7.33 14.48
C GLY A 136 -7.06 -5.91 14.93
N TYR A 137 -7.53 -5.81 16.14
CA TYR A 137 -7.79 -4.55 16.86
C TYR A 137 -7.38 -4.70 18.33
N LYS A 138 -7.37 -3.60 19.09
CA LYS A 138 -7.05 -3.63 20.51
C LYS A 138 -8.29 -3.29 21.36
N GLU A 139 -8.57 -4.17 22.30
CA GLU A 139 -9.51 -4.00 23.39
C GLU A 139 -8.70 -3.93 24.69
N ASP A 140 -8.80 -2.84 25.45
CA ASP A 140 -8.01 -2.60 26.67
C ASP A 140 -6.51 -2.93 26.50
N ASP A 141 -5.93 -2.47 25.36
CA ASP A 141 -4.53 -2.73 24.94
C ASP A 141 -4.17 -4.21 24.64
N LYS A 142 -5.12 -5.14 24.74
CA LYS A 142 -4.96 -6.52 24.31
C LYS A 142 -5.32 -6.67 22.84
N MET A 143 -4.51 -7.42 22.10
CA MET A 143 -4.80 -7.73 20.70
C MET A 143 -5.94 -8.74 20.59
N VAL A 144 -6.92 -8.42 19.74
CA VAL A 144 -8.07 -9.27 19.40
C VAL A 144 -8.07 -9.49 17.87
N GLY A 145 -8.48 -10.67 17.44
CA GLY A 145 -8.62 -11.00 16.00
C GLY A 145 -7.32 -11.31 15.29
N VAL A 146 -6.21 -11.47 16.01
CA VAL A 146 -4.95 -12.01 15.48
C VAL A 146 -4.76 -13.42 16.08
N PRO A 147 -4.83 -14.47 15.27
CA PRO A 147 -4.59 -15.84 15.74
C PRO A 147 -3.15 -16.00 16.25
N HIS A 148 -2.97 -16.83 17.28
CA HIS A 148 -1.65 -17.14 17.85
C HIS A 148 -0.67 -17.81 16.89
N TYR A 149 -1.15 -18.36 15.76
CA TYR A 149 -0.35 -19.14 14.80
C TYR A 149 -0.31 -18.52 13.41
N GLY A 150 -0.43 -17.22 13.29
CA GLY A 150 -0.40 -16.51 12.00
C GLY A 150 -1.76 -16.58 11.28
N GLY A 151 -1.96 -15.61 10.43
CA GLY A 151 -3.22 -15.39 9.78
C GLY A 151 -4.20 -14.63 10.67
N GLY A 152 -5.06 -13.86 10.07
CA GLY A 152 -6.04 -13.05 10.78
C GLY A 152 -6.64 -12.02 9.86
N ASN A 153 -7.54 -11.24 10.41
CA ASN A 153 -8.24 -10.23 9.64
C ASN A 153 -7.45 -8.91 9.63
N ALA A 154 -7.52 -8.18 8.55
CA ALA A 154 -7.14 -6.78 8.51
C ALA A 154 -8.34 -5.93 8.91
N TYR A 155 -8.11 -4.93 9.74
CA TYR A 155 -9.14 -3.97 10.17
C TYR A 155 -8.65 -2.55 9.97
N PHE A 156 -9.59 -1.62 9.69
CA PHE A 156 -9.34 -0.19 9.75
C PHE A 156 -10.65 0.58 9.89
N TRP A 157 -10.58 1.75 10.52
CA TRP A 157 -11.71 2.66 10.64
C TRP A 157 -12.08 3.27 9.30
N ILE A 158 -13.37 3.47 9.07
CA ILE A 158 -13.92 4.34 8.02
C ILE A 158 -14.78 5.43 8.63
N GLN A 159 -15.07 6.48 7.86
CA GLN A 159 -15.97 7.54 8.32
C GLN A 159 -17.34 6.98 8.66
N ASP A 160 -17.89 7.47 9.76
CA ASP A 160 -19.22 7.13 10.25
C ASP A 160 -19.85 8.38 10.85
N GLU A 161 -20.96 8.83 10.27
CA GLU A 161 -21.69 10.00 10.72
C GLU A 161 -22.77 9.66 11.74
N GLU A 162 -23.04 8.38 11.98
CA GLU A 162 -24.04 7.94 12.96
C GLU A 162 -23.58 8.24 14.39
N ASP A 163 -24.48 8.73 15.19
CA ASP A 163 -24.27 8.84 16.63
C ASP A 163 -24.34 7.45 17.28
N GLY A 164 -23.50 7.22 18.26
CA GLY A 164 -23.50 5.96 19.02
C GLY A 164 -22.10 5.50 19.43
N ASP A 165 -22.08 4.50 20.30
CA ASP A 165 -20.85 3.93 20.85
C ASP A 165 -20.14 2.99 19.87
N GLU A 166 -20.82 2.52 18.84
CA GLU A 166 -20.26 1.68 17.79
C GLU A 166 -20.06 2.48 16.52
N LYS A 167 -18.96 2.26 15.82
CA LYS A 167 -18.57 2.94 14.60
C LYS A 167 -18.20 1.95 13.50
N ASN A 168 -18.35 2.40 12.25
CA ASN A 168 -18.05 1.60 11.09
C ASN A 168 -16.54 1.35 10.94
N ALA A 169 -16.21 0.11 10.70
CA ALA A 169 -14.87 -0.33 10.33
C ALA A 169 -14.96 -1.31 9.17
N VAL A 170 -13.91 -1.41 8.39
CA VAL A 170 -13.73 -2.45 7.39
C VAL A 170 -13.00 -3.62 8.02
N ARG A 171 -13.49 -4.83 7.75
CA ARG A 171 -12.81 -6.10 8.01
C ARG A 171 -12.51 -6.78 6.68
N ILE A 172 -11.24 -7.10 6.43
CA ILE A 172 -10.78 -7.92 5.30
C ILE A 172 -10.32 -9.25 5.87
N TYR A 173 -10.83 -10.37 5.35
CA TYR A 173 -10.56 -11.69 5.90
C TYR A 173 -10.12 -12.72 4.87
N ASP A 174 -10.23 -12.43 3.58
CA ASP A 174 -9.78 -13.28 2.48
C ASP A 174 -9.73 -12.49 1.17
N VAL A 175 -9.16 -13.10 0.12
CA VAL A 175 -9.25 -12.66 -1.28
C VAL A 175 -9.65 -13.85 -2.14
N GLU A 176 -10.81 -13.78 -2.75
CA GLU A 176 -11.34 -14.83 -3.62
C GLU A 176 -11.64 -14.29 -5.01
N GLY A 177 -11.20 -15.02 -6.04
CA GLY A 177 -11.43 -14.62 -7.44
C GLY A 177 -10.79 -13.25 -7.80
N GLY A 178 -9.70 -12.87 -7.11
CA GLY A 178 -9.03 -11.60 -7.30
C GLY A 178 -9.73 -10.40 -6.64
N LYS A 179 -10.73 -10.64 -5.80
CA LYS A 179 -11.39 -9.61 -4.97
C LYS A 179 -11.30 -9.95 -3.49
N PRO A 180 -11.19 -8.95 -2.61
CA PRO A 180 -11.17 -9.22 -1.18
C PRO A 180 -12.56 -9.63 -0.71
N LYS A 181 -12.60 -10.59 0.21
CA LYS A 181 -13.75 -10.78 1.07
C LYS A 181 -13.67 -9.75 2.17
N MET A 182 -14.54 -8.75 2.09
CA MET A 182 -14.60 -7.71 3.10
C MET A 182 -16.04 -7.41 3.50
N GLU A 183 -16.17 -6.92 4.70
CA GLU A 183 -17.44 -6.48 5.26
C GLU A 183 -17.25 -5.20 6.07
N ILE A 184 -18.31 -4.40 6.12
CA ILE A 184 -18.39 -3.29 7.07
C ILE A 184 -18.99 -3.84 8.34
N VAL A 185 -18.28 -3.65 9.44
CA VAL A 185 -18.65 -4.12 10.77
C VAL A 185 -18.79 -2.94 11.71
N LYS A 186 -19.71 -3.04 12.67
CA LYS A 186 -19.79 -2.09 13.79
C LYS A 186 -18.87 -2.54 14.90
N ILE A 187 -18.02 -1.64 15.35
CA ILE A 187 -17.03 -1.88 16.41
C ILE A 187 -17.14 -0.75 17.44
N PHE A 188 -17.06 -1.12 18.72
CA PHE A 188 -17.08 -0.14 19.81
C PHE A 188 -16.00 0.93 19.61
N SER A 189 -16.41 2.19 19.62
CA SER A 189 -15.57 3.35 19.26
C SER A 189 -14.35 3.56 20.17
N GLY A 190 -14.39 3.00 21.37
CA GLY A 190 -13.28 3.00 22.32
C GLY A 190 -12.17 2.00 21.99
N TYR A 191 -12.47 0.97 21.22
CA TYR A 191 -11.44 0.05 20.74
C TYR A 191 -10.47 0.76 19.82
N LYS A 192 -9.25 0.23 19.69
CA LYS A 192 -8.21 0.86 18.88
C LYS A 192 -7.98 0.02 17.62
N LEU A 193 -8.19 0.60 16.46
CA LEU A 193 -7.92 -0.01 15.16
C LEU A 193 -6.74 0.68 14.47
N PRO A 194 -6.08 0.00 13.53
CA PRO A 194 -5.14 0.64 12.62
C PRO A 194 -5.84 1.70 11.77
N VAL A 195 -5.08 2.66 11.30
CA VAL A 195 -5.61 3.81 10.56
C VAL A 195 -4.95 3.89 9.18
N LEU A 196 -5.79 4.05 8.16
CA LEU A 196 -5.42 4.52 6.84
C LEU A 196 -5.95 5.93 6.67
N ILE A 197 -5.21 6.75 5.95
CA ILE A 197 -5.60 8.13 5.66
C ILE A 197 -5.83 8.26 4.16
N VAL A 198 -6.85 9.03 3.82
CA VAL A 198 -7.13 9.46 2.45
C VAL A 198 -7.16 10.97 2.36
N ARG A 199 -6.89 11.47 1.15
CA ARG A 199 -7.09 12.87 0.79
C ARG A 199 -7.78 12.96 -0.55
N GLN A 200 -8.85 13.71 -0.63
CA GLN A 200 -9.42 14.13 -1.90
C GLN A 200 -8.58 15.25 -2.51
N LYS A 201 -8.42 15.19 -3.81
CA LYS A 201 -7.86 16.26 -4.62
C LYS A 201 -8.77 17.48 -4.69
#